data_147c1b74963f8a2f59123a345871d6a6
#
_entry.id   147c1b74963f8a2f59123a345871d6a6
#
_cell.length_a   1.000
_cell.length_b   1.000
_cell.length_c   1.000
_cell.angle_alpha   90.00
_cell.angle_beta   90.00
_cell.angle_gamma   90.00
#
_symmetry.space_group_name_H-M   'P 1'
#
loop_
_entity.id
_entity.type
_entity.pdbx_description
1 polymer ?
#
loop_
_entity_poly.entity_id
_entity_poly.type
_entity_poly.pdbx_seq_one_letter_code
_entity_poly.pdbx_strand_id
1 'polypeptide(L)'
;MFKGKISFLILAAIPALAALAACSMNSRGAEVFEREKCRDCHTLKGNGGAVGPNLTAVGSKRSRDYIFQQIKAPKSHNPNSDMPSFGTRISEQDINALADYLAGMK
;
A
#
# COMPACT_ATOMS: atom_id res chain seq x y z
N MET A 1 40.66 18.61 -13.84
CA MET A 1 39.62 18.76 -14.86
C MET A 1 38.69 17.54 -14.95
N PHE A 2 39.23 16.34 -15.01
CA PHE A 2 38.44 15.11 -15.11
C PHE A 2 37.74 14.70 -13.81
N LYS A 3 38.29 15.05 -12.64
CA LYS A 3 37.73 14.67 -11.32
C LYS A 3 36.39 15.34 -11.01
N GLY A 4 36.12 16.55 -11.51
CA GLY A 4 34.86 17.25 -11.26
C GLY A 4 33.65 16.67 -12.01
N LYS A 5 33.90 16.08 -13.19
CA LYS A 5 32.81 15.47 -13.98
C LYS A 5 32.34 14.15 -13.41
N ILE A 6 33.24 13.36 -12.80
CA ILE A 6 32.94 12.06 -12.19
C ILE A 6 32.10 12.27 -10.92
N SER A 7 32.44 13.26 -10.08
CA SER A 7 31.66 13.58 -8.87
C SER A 7 30.23 14.00 -9.19
N PHE A 8 30.04 14.73 -10.30
CA PHE A 8 28.71 15.18 -10.72
C PHE A 8 27.80 14.03 -11.15
N LEU A 9 28.36 13.00 -11.82
CA LEU A 9 27.63 11.81 -12.25
C LEU A 9 27.18 10.94 -11.06
N ILE A 10 28.02 10.82 -10.02
CA ILE A 10 27.68 10.06 -8.80
C ILE A 10 26.52 10.71 -8.05
N LEU A 11 26.50 12.05 -7.94
CA LEU A 11 25.43 12.78 -7.27
C LEU A 11 24.09 12.66 -8.01
N ALA A 12 24.09 12.55 -9.34
CA ALA A 12 22.87 12.38 -10.13
C ALA A 12 22.27 10.97 -10.01
N ALA A 13 23.03 9.94 -9.67
CA ALA A 13 22.56 8.55 -9.55
C ALA A 13 21.75 8.29 -8.29
N ILE A 14 22.04 8.96 -7.16
CA ILE A 14 21.38 8.73 -5.86
C ILE A 14 19.88 9.05 -5.88
N PRO A 15 19.41 10.20 -6.41
CA PRO A 15 17.97 10.50 -6.48
C PRO A 15 17.18 9.51 -7.34
N ALA A 16 17.79 9.00 -8.42
CA ALA A 16 17.14 8.02 -9.29
C ALA A 16 16.89 6.68 -8.60
N LEU A 17 17.83 6.21 -7.77
CA LEU A 17 17.69 4.97 -6.99
C LEU A 17 16.59 5.09 -5.93
N ALA A 18 16.46 6.22 -5.24
CA ALA A 18 15.42 6.46 -4.26
C ALA A 18 14.02 6.46 -4.91
N ALA A 19 13.87 7.06 -6.09
CA ALA A 19 12.63 7.09 -6.84
C ALA A 19 12.19 5.68 -7.29
N LEU A 20 13.13 4.83 -7.73
CA LEU A 20 12.85 3.45 -8.12
C LEU A 20 12.38 2.60 -6.93
N ALA A 21 12.98 2.76 -5.75
CA ALA A 21 12.57 2.04 -4.55
C ALA A 21 11.14 2.39 -4.13
N ALA A 22 10.74 3.67 -4.17
CA ALA A 22 9.38 4.13 -3.85
C ALA A 22 8.34 3.57 -4.83
N CYS A 23 8.65 3.55 -6.15
CA CYS A 23 7.78 2.96 -7.17
C CYS A 23 7.58 1.45 -6.96
N SER A 24 8.64 0.71 -6.57
CA SER A 24 8.56 -0.73 -6.31
C SER A 24 7.65 -1.06 -5.14
N MET A 25 7.66 -0.28 -4.06
CA MET A 25 6.79 -0.47 -2.91
C MET A 25 5.32 -0.21 -3.26
N ASN A 26 5.01 0.84 -4.02
CA ASN A 26 3.66 1.12 -4.49
C ASN A 26 3.16 0.01 -5.41
N SER A 27 4.00 -0.50 -6.31
CA SER A 27 3.66 -1.61 -7.20
C SER A 27 3.35 -2.88 -6.42
N ARG A 28 4.09 -3.16 -5.37
CA ARG A 28 3.85 -4.33 -4.51
C ARG A 28 2.51 -4.22 -3.79
N GLY A 29 2.18 -3.06 -3.24
CA GLY A 29 0.89 -2.85 -2.58
C GLY A 29 -0.28 -3.04 -3.53
N ALA A 30 -0.19 -2.51 -4.74
CA ALA A 30 -1.19 -2.69 -5.78
C ALA A 30 -1.34 -4.17 -6.18
N GLU A 31 -0.22 -4.89 -6.31
CA GLU A 31 -0.21 -6.32 -6.60
C GLU A 31 -0.88 -7.14 -5.49
N VAL A 32 -0.57 -6.86 -4.24
CA VAL A 32 -1.19 -7.53 -3.08
C VAL A 32 -2.71 -7.29 -3.07
N PHE A 33 -3.13 -6.06 -3.35
CA PHE A 33 -4.56 -5.69 -3.42
C PHE A 33 -5.31 -6.58 -4.41
N GLU A 34 -4.77 -6.78 -5.60
CA GLU A 34 -5.40 -7.62 -6.62
C GLU A 34 -5.26 -9.11 -6.31
N ARG A 35 -4.09 -9.56 -5.88
CA ARG A 35 -3.82 -10.96 -5.56
C ARG A 35 -4.72 -11.49 -4.45
N GLU A 36 -4.93 -10.70 -3.40
CA GLU A 36 -5.75 -11.08 -2.25
C GLU A 36 -7.23 -10.77 -2.42
N LYS A 37 -7.62 -10.34 -3.61
CA LYS A 37 -9.03 -10.13 -4.00
C LYS A 37 -9.76 -9.10 -3.13
N CYS A 38 -9.06 -8.07 -2.70
CA CYS A 38 -9.65 -6.96 -1.95
C CYS A 38 -10.77 -6.29 -2.75
N ARG A 39 -10.64 -6.28 -4.07
CA ARG A 39 -11.62 -5.70 -4.99
C ARG A 39 -12.95 -6.46 -5.02
N ASP A 40 -13.01 -7.70 -4.56
CA ASP A 40 -14.28 -8.43 -4.48
C ASP A 40 -15.27 -7.75 -3.54
N CYS A 41 -14.78 -7.10 -2.49
CA CYS A 41 -15.60 -6.43 -1.49
C CYS A 41 -15.45 -4.90 -1.48
N HIS A 42 -14.36 -4.38 -2.01
CA HIS A 42 -14.05 -2.95 -1.98
C HIS A 42 -13.96 -2.35 -3.37
N THR A 43 -14.54 -1.17 -3.53
CA THR A 43 -14.32 -0.36 -4.74
C THR A 43 -13.01 0.42 -4.59
N LEU A 44 -12.21 0.44 -5.64
CA LEU A 44 -11.03 1.28 -5.77
C LEU A 44 -10.98 1.89 -7.17
N LYS A 45 -10.95 3.21 -7.23
CA LYS A 45 -10.92 3.97 -8.51
C LYS A 45 -12.04 3.57 -9.47
N GLY A 46 -13.25 3.42 -8.94
CA GLY A 46 -14.46 3.13 -9.72
C GLY A 46 -14.70 1.67 -10.04
N ASN A 47 -13.84 0.75 -9.62
CA ASN A 47 -13.97 -0.68 -9.89
C ASN A 47 -13.96 -1.49 -8.60
N GLY A 48 -14.87 -2.44 -8.48
CA GLY A 48 -14.92 -3.37 -7.37
C GLY A 48 -16.28 -3.52 -6.73
N GLY A 49 -16.33 -4.28 -5.64
CA GLY A 49 -17.53 -4.57 -4.88
C GLY A 49 -17.92 -3.47 -3.91
N ALA A 50 -19.13 -3.57 -3.39
CA ALA A 50 -19.70 -2.60 -2.43
C ALA A 50 -20.02 -3.22 -1.07
N VAL A 51 -19.50 -4.41 -0.78
CA VAL A 51 -19.71 -5.08 0.52
C VAL A 51 -18.98 -4.32 1.62
N GLY A 52 -17.74 -3.89 1.35
CA GLY A 52 -16.97 -3.05 2.23
C GLY A 52 -16.94 -1.59 1.77
N PRO A 53 -16.30 -0.70 2.53
CA PRO A 53 -16.18 0.71 2.15
C PRO A 53 -15.42 0.90 0.84
N ASN A 54 -15.76 1.98 0.12
CA ASN A 54 -14.98 2.45 -1.02
C ASN A 54 -13.63 2.96 -0.52
N LEU A 55 -12.54 2.45 -1.10
CA LEU A 55 -11.17 2.75 -0.66
C LEU A 55 -10.48 3.85 -1.47
N THR A 56 -11.17 4.43 -2.46
CA THR A 56 -10.56 5.39 -3.39
C THR A 56 -9.94 6.60 -2.68
N ALA A 57 -10.47 7.00 -1.52
CA ALA A 57 -9.96 8.12 -0.73
C ALA A 57 -9.68 7.71 0.73
N VAL A 58 -9.39 6.45 0.98
CA VAL A 58 -9.25 5.92 2.34
C VAL A 58 -8.09 6.57 3.10
N GLY A 59 -7.01 6.92 2.42
CA GLY A 59 -5.86 7.59 3.03
C GLY A 59 -6.14 9.01 3.52
N SER A 60 -7.23 9.64 3.06
CA SER A 60 -7.71 10.92 3.59
C SER A 60 -8.59 10.74 4.83
N LYS A 61 -9.12 9.55 5.07
CA LYS A 61 -10.08 9.26 6.14
C LYS A 61 -9.47 8.49 7.29
N ARG A 62 -8.44 7.69 7.04
CA ARG A 62 -7.82 6.82 8.03
C ARG A 62 -6.30 6.94 7.96
N SER A 63 -5.65 6.79 9.11
CA SER A 63 -4.20 6.75 9.18
C SER A 63 -3.64 5.45 8.59
N ARG A 64 -2.38 5.48 8.21
CA ARG A 64 -1.68 4.29 7.73
C ARG A 64 -1.71 3.17 8.75
N ASP A 65 -1.52 3.47 10.03
CA ASP A 65 -1.53 2.46 11.10
C ASP A 65 -2.92 1.87 11.31
N TYR A 66 -3.97 2.67 11.18
CA TYR A 66 -5.35 2.16 11.22
C TYR A 66 -5.59 1.18 10.06
N ILE A 67 -5.15 1.54 8.85
CA ILE A 67 -5.31 0.69 7.67
C ILE A 67 -4.55 -0.63 7.84
N PHE A 68 -3.31 -0.56 8.33
CA PHE A 68 -2.52 -1.76 8.65
C PHE A 68 -3.25 -2.69 9.59
N GLN A 69 -3.76 -2.16 10.70
CA GLN A 69 -4.46 -2.94 11.71
C GLN A 69 -5.78 -3.51 11.17
N GLN A 70 -6.48 -2.74 10.34
CA GLN A 70 -7.72 -3.20 9.69
C GLN A 70 -7.48 -4.39 8.77
N ILE A 71 -6.37 -4.42 8.04
CA ILE A 71 -5.99 -5.54 7.18
C ILE A 71 -5.56 -6.74 8.03
N LYS A 72 -4.73 -6.51 9.03
CA LYS A 72 -4.16 -7.55 9.87
C LYS A 72 -5.22 -8.24 10.72
N ALA A 73 -6.07 -7.45 11.39
CA ALA A 73 -7.06 -7.95 12.36
C ALA A 73 -8.29 -7.04 12.36
N PRO A 74 -9.19 -7.16 11.38
CA PRO A 74 -10.34 -6.27 11.26
C PRO A 74 -11.28 -6.33 12.47
N LYS A 75 -11.37 -7.46 13.15
CA LYS A 75 -12.21 -7.60 14.35
C LYS A 75 -11.67 -6.83 15.56
N SER A 76 -10.43 -6.34 15.52
CA SER A 76 -9.91 -5.44 16.54
C SER A 76 -10.60 -4.06 16.50
N HIS A 77 -11.08 -3.63 15.34
CA HIS A 77 -11.86 -2.39 15.18
C HIS A 77 -13.36 -2.62 15.29
N ASN A 78 -13.84 -3.75 14.75
CA ASN A 78 -15.26 -4.11 14.79
C ASN A 78 -15.38 -5.63 14.97
N PRO A 79 -15.84 -6.11 16.16
CA PRO A 79 -15.97 -7.56 16.41
C PRO A 79 -16.90 -8.29 15.44
N ASN A 80 -17.83 -7.56 14.80
CA ASN A 80 -18.79 -8.11 13.85
C ASN A 80 -18.34 -7.96 12.39
N SER A 81 -17.08 -7.59 12.14
CA SER A 81 -16.56 -7.42 10.79
C SER A 81 -16.58 -8.74 10.01
N ASP A 82 -17.10 -8.68 8.79
CA ASP A 82 -17.06 -9.79 7.83
C ASP A 82 -15.76 -9.82 7.01
N MET A 83 -14.94 -8.78 7.11
CA MET A 83 -13.65 -8.73 6.44
C MET A 83 -12.74 -9.83 6.96
N PRO A 84 -12.09 -10.63 6.07
CA PRO A 84 -11.13 -11.63 6.52
C PRO A 84 -9.92 -11.01 7.22
N SER A 85 -9.36 -11.71 8.20
CA SER A 85 -8.09 -11.34 8.81
C SER A 85 -6.93 -11.83 7.92
N PHE A 86 -6.05 -10.93 7.53
CA PHE A 86 -4.89 -11.26 6.70
C PHE A 86 -3.60 -11.48 7.51
N GLY A 87 -3.65 -11.28 8.84
CA GLY A 87 -2.48 -11.41 9.69
C GLY A 87 -1.79 -12.78 9.65
N THR A 88 -2.54 -13.85 9.38
CA THR A 88 -2.01 -15.21 9.25
C THR A 88 -1.99 -15.71 7.79
N ARG A 89 -2.47 -14.92 6.85
CA ARG A 89 -2.63 -15.33 5.44
C ARG A 89 -1.50 -14.84 4.54
N ILE A 90 -0.99 -13.65 4.82
CA ILE A 90 0.08 -13.03 4.02
C ILE A 90 1.18 -12.53 4.95
N SER A 91 2.34 -12.26 4.39
CA SER A 91 3.49 -11.77 5.17
C SER A 91 3.22 -10.37 5.73
N GLU A 92 3.87 -10.03 6.82
CA GLU A 92 3.81 -8.68 7.38
C GLU A 92 4.34 -7.64 6.39
N GLN A 93 5.33 -8.00 5.57
CA GLN A 93 5.83 -7.14 4.50
C GLN A 93 4.73 -6.83 3.49
N ASP A 94 3.91 -7.81 3.12
CA ASP A 94 2.80 -7.61 2.19
C ASP A 94 1.70 -6.76 2.81
N ILE A 95 1.39 -6.95 4.10
CA ILE A 95 0.43 -6.09 4.82
C ILE A 95 0.94 -4.64 4.85
N ASN A 96 2.23 -4.45 5.13
CA ASN A 96 2.85 -3.12 5.14
C ASN A 96 2.77 -2.45 3.75
N ALA A 97 3.10 -3.19 2.70
CA ALA A 97 3.04 -2.67 1.34
C ALA A 97 1.61 -2.27 0.95
N LEU A 98 0.63 -3.11 1.29
CA LEU A 98 -0.78 -2.83 1.05
C LEU A 98 -1.27 -1.62 1.84
N ALA A 99 -0.88 -1.50 3.11
CA ALA A 99 -1.25 -0.36 3.96
C ALA A 99 -0.65 0.95 3.42
N ASP A 100 0.61 0.94 2.99
CA ASP A 100 1.25 2.10 2.39
C ASP A 100 0.56 2.52 1.09
N TYR A 101 0.24 1.55 0.24
CA TYR A 101 -0.48 1.78 -1.00
C TYR A 101 -1.83 2.46 -0.75
N LEU A 102 -2.63 1.91 0.16
CA LEU A 102 -3.95 2.46 0.48
C LEU A 102 -3.88 3.80 1.23
N ALA A 103 -2.88 4.00 2.09
CA ALA A 103 -2.69 5.28 2.76
C ALA A 103 -2.37 6.41 1.77
N GLY A 104 -1.85 6.09 0.59
CA GLY A 104 -1.63 7.04 -0.50
C GLY A 104 -2.89 7.38 -1.29
N MET A 105 -4.01 6.72 -1.06
CA MET A 105 -5.30 6.98 -1.73
C MET A 105 -5.98 8.17 -1.08
N LYS A 106 -5.89 9.34 -1.70
CA LYS A 106 -6.43 10.62 -1.17
C LYS A 106 -7.71 11.08 -1.95
#